data_2896468a2a4a2484373853732dfb4938
#
_entry.id   2896468a2a4a2484373853732dfb4938
#
_cell.length_a   1.000
_cell.length_b   1.000
_cell.length_c   1.000
_cell.angle_alpha   90.00
_cell.angle_beta   90.00
_cell.angle_gamma   90.00
#
_symmetry.space_group_name_H-M   'P 1'
#
loop_
_entity.id
_entity.type
_entity.pdbx_description
1 polymer ?
#
loop_
_entity_poly.entity_id
_entity_poly.type
_entity_poly.pdbx_seq_one_letter_code
_entity_poly.pdbx_strand_id
1 'polypeptide(L)'
;MKFILSLAALVLTFNISALEKVHNALAITTDKPFSTLGQIKAMFDGPLGKYMGKSVYVYQNLIDGNDPSTHLIINEYESYDAYQKAIDATSGADPQAGFSWYVTLNELSFKPVANGQDFILATNNKENWEKNSYFMAIGVNVTNPSKYAEAWIKMTKETSNLIPNGSSWLSQSYGGASPITHNVLVGADSYTELMEGMDKIYASDAFANFIEEARPYGKVISRVSSKRIATFKK
;
A
#
# COMPACT_ATOMS: atom_id res chain seq x y z
N MET A 1 -27.93 49.38 15.82
CA MET A 1 -27.93 47.93 15.97
C MET A 1 -26.95 47.35 14.95
N LYS A 2 -25.76 46.93 15.42
CA LYS A 2 -24.72 46.31 14.59
C LYS A 2 -24.90 44.80 14.70
N PHE A 3 -25.31 44.10 13.67
CA PHE A 3 -25.30 42.66 13.56
C PHE A 3 -23.86 42.19 13.32
N ILE A 4 -23.25 41.55 14.27
CA ILE A 4 -21.99 40.84 14.14
C ILE A 4 -22.37 39.43 13.67
N LEU A 5 -22.16 39.15 12.38
CA LEU A 5 -22.19 37.77 11.85
C LEU A 5 -20.88 37.08 12.29
N SER A 6 -20.97 36.24 13.31
CA SER A 6 -19.90 35.30 13.68
C SER A 6 -19.85 34.18 12.63
N LEU A 7 -18.90 34.27 11.71
CA LEU A 7 -18.55 33.21 10.79
C LEU A 7 -17.74 32.16 11.60
N ALA A 8 -18.42 31.15 12.13
CA ALA A 8 -17.75 30.00 12.69
C ALA A 8 -17.11 29.19 11.55
N ALA A 9 -15.84 29.42 11.32
CA ALA A 9 -15.04 28.58 10.45
C ALA A 9 -14.92 27.21 11.13
N LEU A 10 -15.67 26.23 10.66
CA LEU A 10 -15.51 24.82 11.03
C LEU A 10 -14.19 24.34 10.42
N VAL A 11 -13.10 24.52 11.16
CA VAL A 11 -11.81 23.92 10.85
C VAL A 11 -12.00 22.42 11.11
N LEU A 12 -12.33 21.67 10.07
CA LEU A 12 -12.15 20.22 10.06
C LEU A 12 -10.65 19.97 10.18
N THR A 13 -10.17 19.81 11.40
CA THR A 13 -8.84 19.26 11.67
C THR A 13 -8.86 17.82 11.20
N PHE A 14 -8.51 17.62 9.93
CA PHE A 14 -8.07 16.29 9.49
C PHE A 14 -6.86 15.97 10.36
N ASN A 15 -6.98 14.93 11.19
CA ASN A 15 -5.82 14.33 11.82
C ASN A 15 -4.97 13.72 10.71
N ILE A 16 -4.10 14.53 10.09
CA ILE A 16 -3.05 14.11 9.17
C ILE A 16 -1.91 13.52 10.02
N SER A 17 -2.24 12.63 10.95
CA SER A 17 -1.22 11.81 11.63
C SER A 17 -0.78 10.61 10.76
N ALA A 18 -1.21 10.58 9.49
CA ALA A 18 -0.96 9.45 8.61
C ALA A 18 0.38 9.51 7.87
N LEU A 19 1.12 10.62 7.93
CA LEU A 19 2.39 10.79 7.22
C LEU A 19 3.61 10.16 7.94
N GLU A 20 3.40 9.37 9.00
CA GLU A 20 4.50 8.82 9.80
C GLU A 20 5.16 7.58 9.20
N LYS A 21 4.54 6.92 8.22
CA LYS A 21 5.08 5.70 7.61
C LYS A 21 5.28 5.85 6.12
N VAL A 22 6.46 5.46 5.67
CA VAL A 22 6.84 5.40 4.25
C VAL A 22 6.83 3.95 3.80
N HIS A 23 6.05 3.64 2.80
CA HIS A 23 6.05 2.32 2.18
C HIS A 23 6.84 2.39 0.86
N ASN A 24 7.88 1.59 0.75
CA ASN A 24 8.52 1.32 -0.53
C ASN A 24 7.92 0.03 -1.08
N ALA A 25 7.26 0.12 -2.23
CA ALA A 25 6.58 -0.98 -2.89
C ALA A 25 7.36 -1.40 -4.14
N LEU A 26 7.79 -2.65 -4.19
CA LEU A 26 8.51 -3.24 -5.31
C LEU A 26 7.69 -4.38 -5.91
N ALA A 27 7.15 -4.17 -7.10
CA ALA A 27 6.52 -5.21 -7.90
C ALA A 27 7.59 -6.00 -8.66
N ILE A 28 7.52 -7.34 -8.61
CA ILE A 28 8.52 -8.23 -9.19
C ILE A 28 7.86 -9.37 -9.97
N THR A 29 8.61 -9.93 -10.92
CA THR A 29 8.31 -11.20 -11.56
C THR A 29 9.36 -12.23 -11.14
N THR A 30 8.91 -13.41 -10.73
CA THR A 30 9.77 -14.55 -10.42
C THR A 30 9.10 -15.87 -10.81
N ASP A 31 9.89 -16.80 -11.32
CA ASP A 31 9.57 -18.20 -11.49
C ASP A 31 10.13 -19.09 -10.36
N LYS A 32 10.84 -18.47 -9.39
CA LYS A 32 11.50 -19.14 -8.27
C LYS A 32 11.07 -18.55 -6.91
N PRO A 33 9.78 -18.61 -6.54
CA PRO A 33 9.25 -17.89 -5.38
C PRO A 33 9.95 -18.26 -4.07
N PHE A 34 10.32 -19.52 -3.87
CA PHE A 34 11.04 -19.95 -2.65
C PHE A 34 12.46 -19.39 -2.58
N SER A 35 13.19 -19.35 -3.71
CA SER A 35 14.50 -18.71 -3.76
C SER A 35 14.39 -17.21 -3.49
N THR A 36 13.38 -16.56 -4.05
CA THR A 36 13.09 -15.14 -3.83
C THR A 36 12.82 -14.85 -2.35
N LEU A 37 11.98 -15.66 -1.69
CA LEU A 37 11.74 -15.52 -0.25
C LEU A 37 13.02 -15.73 0.57
N GLY A 38 13.83 -16.73 0.21
CA GLY A 38 15.12 -16.96 0.85
C GLY A 38 16.08 -15.77 0.71
N GLN A 39 16.13 -15.15 -0.46
CA GLN A 39 16.96 -13.96 -0.69
C GLN A 39 16.45 -12.76 0.11
N ILE A 40 15.14 -12.48 0.12
CA ILE A 40 14.55 -11.39 0.92
C ILE A 40 14.87 -11.61 2.41
N LYS A 41 14.72 -12.85 2.89
CA LYS A 41 15.07 -13.20 4.27
C LYS A 41 16.56 -12.97 4.57
N ALA A 42 17.44 -13.40 3.68
CA ALA A 42 18.88 -13.21 3.83
C ALA A 42 19.27 -11.72 3.86
N MET A 43 18.61 -10.89 3.04
CA MET A 43 18.79 -9.43 3.08
C MET A 43 18.34 -8.86 4.42
N PHE A 44 17.19 -9.32 4.93
CA PHE A 44 16.62 -8.84 6.20
C PHE A 44 17.46 -9.25 7.41
N ASP A 45 18.02 -10.45 7.42
CA ASP A 45 18.87 -10.97 8.49
C ASP A 45 20.34 -10.50 8.39
N GLY A 46 20.76 -10.01 7.23
CA GLY A 46 22.12 -9.62 6.92
C GLY A 46 22.47 -8.15 7.27
N PRO A 47 23.66 -7.68 6.86
CA PRO A 47 24.13 -6.31 7.14
C PRO A 47 23.17 -5.20 6.65
N LEU A 48 22.44 -5.45 5.56
CA LEU A 48 21.44 -4.53 5.02
C LEU A 48 20.20 -4.45 5.92
N GLY A 49 19.86 -5.52 6.65
CA GLY A 49 18.63 -5.64 7.41
C GLY A 49 18.43 -4.53 8.43
N LYS A 50 19.50 -4.02 9.07
CA LYS A 50 19.40 -2.89 10.03
C LYS A 50 18.86 -1.61 9.42
N TYR A 51 18.95 -1.47 8.09
CA TYR A 51 18.46 -0.33 7.31
C TYR A 51 17.13 -0.62 6.60
N MET A 52 16.72 -1.86 6.47
CA MET A 52 15.40 -2.19 5.95
C MET A 52 14.32 -1.66 6.89
N GLY A 53 13.11 -1.54 6.41
CA GLY A 53 11.97 -1.10 7.19
C GLY A 53 11.73 -1.95 8.45
N LYS A 54 10.86 -1.47 9.32
CA LYS A 54 10.43 -2.20 10.52
C LYS A 54 9.78 -3.54 10.15
N SER A 55 9.05 -3.55 9.03
CA SER A 55 8.39 -4.73 8.50
C SER A 55 8.59 -4.82 6.99
N VAL A 56 8.79 -6.04 6.50
CA VAL A 56 8.79 -6.37 5.07
C VAL A 56 7.69 -7.39 4.83
N TYR A 57 6.72 -7.03 4.01
CA TYR A 57 5.61 -7.89 3.62
C TYR A 57 5.82 -8.38 2.20
N VAL A 58 5.63 -9.67 1.97
CA VAL A 58 5.72 -10.28 0.65
C VAL A 58 4.37 -10.86 0.28
N TYR A 59 3.86 -10.45 -0.86
CA TYR A 59 2.58 -10.88 -1.41
C TYR A 59 2.80 -11.64 -2.71
N GLN A 60 2.06 -12.70 -2.90
CA GLN A 60 1.93 -13.41 -4.17
C GLN A 60 0.63 -13.00 -4.84
N ASN A 61 0.68 -12.59 -6.11
CA ASN A 61 -0.51 -12.29 -6.89
C ASN A 61 -1.25 -13.58 -7.23
N LEU A 62 -2.56 -13.58 -7.02
CA LEU A 62 -3.46 -14.70 -7.31
C LEU A 62 -4.20 -14.46 -8.63
N ILE A 63 -4.67 -13.22 -8.81
CA ILE A 63 -5.31 -12.75 -10.03
C ILE A 63 -4.72 -11.37 -10.30
N ASP A 64 -3.98 -11.24 -11.38
CA ASP A 64 -3.16 -10.07 -11.71
C ASP A 64 -3.73 -9.22 -12.87
N GLY A 65 -4.78 -9.71 -13.54
CA GLY A 65 -5.33 -9.02 -14.71
C GLY A 65 -4.28 -8.84 -15.79
N ASN A 66 -3.91 -7.59 -16.07
CA ASN A 66 -2.86 -7.24 -17.03
C ASN A 66 -1.54 -6.80 -16.33
N ASP A 67 -1.42 -6.99 -15.01
CA ASP A 67 -0.20 -6.67 -14.28
C ASP A 67 0.85 -7.76 -14.54
N PRO A 68 2.04 -7.42 -15.05
CA PRO A 68 3.07 -8.42 -15.35
C PRO A 68 3.79 -8.94 -14.10
N SER A 69 3.52 -8.38 -12.93
CA SER A 69 4.15 -8.81 -11.69
C SER A 69 3.51 -10.09 -11.14
N THR A 70 4.33 -10.96 -10.57
CA THR A 70 3.86 -12.15 -9.85
C THR A 70 3.82 -11.95 -8.33
N HIS A 71 4.58 -10.98 -7.83
CA HIS A 71 4.69 -10.70 -6.40
C HIS A 71 4.85 -9.20 -6.16
N LEU A 72 4.44 -8.77 -4.96
CA LEU A 72 4.65 -7.42 -4.44
C LEU A 72 5.41 -7.52 -3.12
N ILE A 73 6.45 -6.72 -2.96
CA ILE A 73 7.22 -6.57 -1.73
C ILE A 73 6.96 -5.16 -1.20
N ILE A 74 6.45 -5.05 0.02
CA ILE A 74 6.25 -3.77 0.69
C ILE A 74 7.21 -3.68 1.88
N ASN A 75 8.05 -2.66 1.88
CA ASN A 75 8.99 -2.35 2.92
C ASN A 75 8.49 -1.12 3.70
N GLU A 76 8.08 -1.32 4.95
CA GLU A 76 7.49 -0.27 5.80
C GLU A 76 8.56 0.42 6.64
N TYR A 77 8.81 1.70 6.41
CA TYR A 77 9.72 2.55 7.18
C TYR A 77 8.95 3.44 8.15
N GLU A 78 9.53 3.66 9.33
CA GLU A 78 8.90 4.50 10.37
C GLU A 78 8.92 5.99 10.03
N SER A 79 9.83 6.43 9.15
CA SER A 79 9.99 7.84 8.75
C SER A 79 10.76 7.98 7.45
N TYR A 80 10.73 9.17 6.85
CA TYR A 80 11.60 9.54 5.73
C TYR A 80 13.08 9.43 6.07
N ASP A 81 13.45 9.78 7.31
CA ASP A 81 14.83 9.68 7.78
C ASP A 81 15.31 8.22 7.83
N ALA A 82 14.45 7.29 8.26
CA ALA A 82 14.75 5.87 8.22
C ALA A 82 14.90 5.37 6.77
N TYR A 83 14.07 5.82 5.84
CA TYR A 83 14.18 5.49 4.43
C TYR A 83 15.43 6.10 3.78
N GLN A 84 15.79 7.36 4.11
CA GLN A 84 17.02 8.01 3.64
C GLN A 84 18.25 7.22 4.07
N LYS A 85 18.30 6.80 5.34
CA LYS A 85 19.40 5.96 5.85
C LYS A 85 19.55 4.64 5.07
N ALA A 86 18.44 4.04 4.63
CA ALA A 86 18.48 2.85 3.79
C ALA A 86 19.09 3.15 2.41
N ILE A 87 18.69 4.26 1.78
CA ILE A 87 19.28 4.71 0.50
C ILE A 87 20.78 4.95 0.66
N ASP A 88 21.19 5.68 1.69
CA ASP A 88 22.61 6.02 1.93
C ASP A 88 23.43 4.76 2.17
N ALA A 89 22.92 3.81 2.95
CA ALA A 89 23.60 2.53 3.22
C ALA A 89 23.80 1.71 1.95
N THR A 90 22.77 1.62 1.08
CA THR A 90 22.89 0.90 -0.21
C THR A 90 23.80 1.64 -1.20
N SER A 91 23.98 2.95 -1.04
CA SER A 91 24.85 3.79 -1.86
C SER A 91 26.29 3.86 -1.35
N GLY A 92 26.62 3.12 -0.29
CA GLY A 92 28.01 2.96 0.21
C GLY A 92 28.35 3.71 1.50
N ALA A 93 27.40 4.41 2.13
CA ALA A 93 27.62 5.00 3.46
C ALA A 93 27.93 3.95 4.54
N ASP A 94 27.43 2.72 4.35
CA ASP A 94 27.86 1.53 5.09
C ASP A 94 28.45 0.51 4.11
N PRO A 95 29.79 0.31 4.10
CA PRO A 95 30.43 -0.58 3.12
C PRO A 95 29.93 -2.03 3.17
N GLN A 96 29.55 -2.55 4.34
CA GLN A 96 29.05 -3.92 4.47
C GLN A 96 27.62 -4.04 3.89
N ALA A 97 26.76 -3.07 4.20
CA ALA A 97 25.41 -3.03 3.66
C ALA A 97 25.41 -2.79 2.15
N GLY A 98 26.24 -1.87 1.67
CA GLY A 98 26.41 -1.58 0.25
C GLY A 98 26.94 -2.80 -0.52
N PHE A 99 27.94 -3.49 0.00
CA PHE A 99 28.46 -4.72 -0.60
C PHE A 99 27.40 -5.83 -0.63
N SER A 100 26.69 -6.04 0.50
CA SER A 100 25.60 -7.01 0.58
C SER A 100 24.50 -6.72 -0.46
N TRP A 101 24.14 -5.44 -0.63
CA TRP A 101 23.18 -5.00 -1.64
C TRP A 101 23.67 -5.30 -3.05
N TYR A 102 24.93 -4.94 -3.36
CA TYR A 102 25.54 -5.20 -4.66
C TYR A 102 25.57 -6.69 -5.02
N VAL A 103 25.98 -7.55 -4.08
CA VAL A 103 25.98 -9.02 -4.28
C VAL A 103 24.58 -9.52 -4.54
N THR A 104 23.60 -9.05 -3.73
CA THR A 104 22.19 -9.44 -3.91
C THR A 104 21.68 -9.05 -5.29
N LEU A 105 21.97 -7.83 -5.78
CA LEU A 105 21.53 -7.38 -7.11
C LEU A 105 22.08 -8.25 -8.25
N ASN A 106 23.29 -8.79 -8.11
CA ASN A 106 23.90 -9.67 -9.13
C ASN A 106 23.34 -11.10 -9.09
N GLU A 107 22.71 -11.50 -7.98
CA GLU A 107 22.20 -12.86 -7.76
C GLU A 107 20.67 -12.93 -7.68
N LEU A 108 19.97 -11.86 -8.12
CA LEU A 108 18.51 -11.81 -8.00
C LEU A 108 17.83 -13.00 -8.68
N SER A 109 16.99 -13.71 -7.93
CA SER A 109 16.07 -14.73 -8.44
C SER A 109 14.75 -14.15 -8.95
N PHE A 110 14.67 -12.82 -9.09
CA PHE A 110 13.49 -12.09 -9.55
C PHE A 110 13.88 -10.90 -10.43
N LYS A 111 12.91 -10.41 -11.21
CA LYS A 111 13.07 -9.21 -12.04
C LYS A 111 12.16 -8.11 -11.50
N PRO A 112 12.68 -6.92 -11.18
CA PRO A 112 11.85 -5.77 -10.87
C PRO A 112 10.96 -5.39 -12.05
N VAL A 113 9.70 -5.12 -11.77
CA VAL A 113 8.68 -4.64 -12.75
C VAL A 113 8.42 -3.16 -12.54
N ALA A 114 8.15 -2.79 -11.28
CA ALA A 114 7.93 -1.41 -10.89
C ALA A 114 8.41 -1.19 -9.46
N ASN A 115 8.88 0.01 -9.17
CA ASN A 115 9.28 0.44 -7.83
C ASN A 115 8.64 1.80 -7.55
N GLY A 116 7.95 1.92 -6.44
CA GLY A 116 7.26 3.14 -6.04
C GLY A 116 7.32 3.38 -4.54
N GLN A 117 6.98 4.59 -4.18
CA GLN A 117 6.80 5.02 -2.79
C GLN A 117 5.33 5.33 -2.57
N ASP A 118 4.73 4.73 -1.54
CA ASP A 118 3.34 4.96 -1.17
C ASP A 118 3.25 5.73 0.14
N PHE A 119 2.43 6.77 0.13
CA PHE A 119 2.11 7.60 1.29
C PHE A 119 0.65 7.37 1.66
N ILE A 120 0.41 6.86 2.86
CA ILE A 120 -0.93 6.56 3.33
C ILE A 120 -1.70 7.87 3.57
N LEU A 121 -2.78 8.07 2.84
CA LEU A 121 -3.67 9.22 2.98
C LEU A 121 -4.79 8.97 3.98
N ALA A 122 -5.33 7.76 3.99
CA ALA A 122 -6.42 7.38 4.88
C ALA A 122 -6.42 5.87 5.14
N THR A 123 -6.92 5.47 6.31
CA THR A 123 -7.05 4.06 6.70
C THR A 123 -8.40 3.80 7.34
N ASN A 124 -8.87 2.57 7.22
CA ASN A 124 -10.00 2.04 7.97
C ASN A 124 -9.62 0.69 8.58
N ASN A 125 -9.91 0.47 9.88
CA ASN A 125 -9.58 -0.73 10.65
C ASN A 125 -8.08 -1.13 10.53
N LYS A 126 -7.19 -0.15 10.69
CA LYS A 126 -5.72 -0.30 10.53
C LYS A 126 -5.15 -1.45 11.39
N GLU A 127 -5.73 -1.68 12.56
CA GLU A 127 -5.32 -2.72 13.52
C GLU A 127 -5.48 -4.14 12.96
N ASN A 128 -6.34 -4.34 11.97
CA ASN A 128 -6.55 -5.63 11.33
C ASN A 128 -5.53 -5.93 10.21
N TRP A 129 -4.83 -4.91 9.72
CA TRP A 129 -3.89 -5.05 8.61
C TRP A 129 -2.87 -6.19 8.81
N GLU A 130 -2.31 -6.30 10.00
CA GLU A 130 -1.30 -7.32 10.30
C GLU A 130 -1.87 -8.74 10.35
N LYS A 131 -3.15 -8.90 10.61
CA LYS A 131 -3.85 -10.18 10.67
C LYS A 131 -4.33 -10.63 9.29
N ASN A 132 -4.69 -9.68 8.45
CA ASN A 132 -5.20 -9.99 7.13
C ASN A 132 -4.17 -10.72 6.27
N SER A 133 -4.62 -11.74 5.56
CA SER A 133 -3.79 -12.59 4.70
C SER A 133 -4.07 -12.41 3.22
N TYR A 134 -5.26 -11.97 2.85
CA TYR A 134 -5.68 -11.78 1.46
C TYR A 134 -6.01 -10.32 1.20
N PHE A 135 -5.62 -9.82 0.03
CA PHE A 135 -5.70 -8.41 -0.30
C PHE A 135 -6.17 -8.20 -1.74
N MET A 136 -6.92 -7.13 -1.95
CA MET A 136 -7.18 -6.56 -3.26
C MET A 136 -6.50 -5.20 -3.35
N ALA A 137 -5.60 -5.06 -4.31
CA ALA A 137 -4.97 -3.80 -4.67
C ALA A 137 -5.68 -3.23 -5.90
N ILE A 138 -6.12 -1.98 -5.82
CA ILE A 138 -6.78 -1.26 -6.91
C ILE A 138 -5.95 -0.03 -7.23
N GLY A 139 -5.27 -0.06 -8.37
CA GLY A 139 -4.51 1.07 -8.89
C GLY A 139 -5.43 2.07 -9.58
N VAL A 140 -5.34 3.34 -9.18
CA VAL A 140 -6.22 4.41 -9.66
C VAL A 140 -5.38 5.58 -10.17
N ASN A 141 -5.77 6.15 -11.31
CA ASN A 141 -5.30 7.46 -11.74
C ASN A 141 -6.26 8.52 -11.18
N VAL A 142 -5.77 9.34 -10.24
CA VAL A 142 -6.57 10.37 -9.56
C VAL A 142 -6.09 11.74 -9.99
N THR A 143 -7.02 12.58 -10.43
CA THR A 143 -6.77 13.97 -10.88
C THR A 143 -7.04 15.01 -9.79
N ASN A 144 -7.85 14.68 -8.78
CA ASN A 144 -8.10 15.52 -7.60
C ASN A 144 -8.03 14.66 -6.33
N PRO A 145 -6.84 14.56 -5.70
CA PRO A 145 -6.62 13.70 -4.53
C PRO A 145 -7.54 13.99 -3.35
N SER A 146 -7.79 15.27 -3.03
CA SER A 146 -8.62 15.65 -1.89
C SER A 146 -10.08 15.18 -2.06
N LYS A 147 -10.67 15.45 -3.23
CA LYS A 147 -12.05 15.06 -3.52
C LYS A 147 -12.22 13.53 -3.57
N TYR A 148 -11.25 12.85 -4.15
CA TYR A 148 -11.25 11.40 -4.20
C TYR A 148 -11.14 10.79 -2.80
N ALA A 149 -10.24 11.31 -1.95
CA ALA A 149 -10.06 10.86 -0.58
C ALA A 149 -11.29 11.13 0.30
N GLU A 150 -11.92 12.31 0.18
CA GLU A 150 -13.17 12.63 0.89
C GLU A 150 -14.27 11.60 0.58
N ALA A 151 -14.50 11.33 -0.70
CA ALA A 151 -15.51 10.36 -1.14
C ALA A 151 -15.16 8.92 -0.68
N TRP A 152 -13.87 8.53 -0.76
CA TRP A 152 -13.39 7.22 -0.32
C TRP A 152 -13.58 7.03 1.19
N ILE A 153 -13.21 8.03 2.01
CA ILE A 153 -13.37 7.98 3.48
C ILE A 153 -14.83 7.82 3.86
N LYS A 154 -15.73 8.57 3.22
CA LYS A 154 -17.18 8.46 3.46
C LYS A 154 -17.67 7.05 3.17
N MET A 155 -17.39 6.52 1.98
CA MET A 155 -17.77 5.17 1.58
C MET A 155 -17.24 4.10 2.54
N THR A 156 -15.94 4.13 2.86
CA THR A 156 -15.32 3.10 3.71
C THR A 156 -15.86 3.13 5.14
N LYS A 157 -16.24 4.29 5.66
CA LYS A 157 -16.91 4.42 6.95
C LYS A 157 -18.28 3.74 6.95
N GLU A 158 -19.06 3.92 5.89
CA GLU A 158 -20.41 3.35 5.76
C GLU A 158 -20.39 1.84 5.48
N THR A 159 -19.31 1.32 4.86
CA THR A 159 -19.14 -0.09 4.48
C THR A 159 -18.22 -0.88 5.41
N SER A 160 -17.73 -0.28 6.49
CA SER A 160 -16.72 -0.88 7.39
C SER A 160 -17.13 -2.23 8.01
N ASN A 161 -18.42 -2.48 8.16
CA ASN A 161 -18.99 -3.72 8.70
C ASN A 161 -19.18 -4.83 7.64
N LEU A 162 -18.99 -4.54 6.35
CA LEU A 162 -19.20 -5.52 5.28
C LEU A 162 -18.02 -6.50 5.15
N ILE A 163 -16.85 -6.12 5.66
CA ILE A 163 -15.69 -7.00 5.90
C ILE A 163 -15.29 -6.81 7.37
N PRO A 164 -15.91 -7.52 8.34
CA PRO A 164 -15.79 -7.21 9.77
C PRO A 164 -14.36 -7.24 10.32
N ASN A 165 -13.53 -8.17 9.86
CA ASN A 165 -12.10 -8.28 10.21
C ASN A 165 -11.20 -7.67 9.14
N GLY A 166 -11.77 -7.00 8.16
CA GLY A 166 -11.04 -6.39 7.06
C GLY A 166 -10.37 -5.10 7.47
N SER A 167 -9.39 -4.73 6.67
CA SER A 167 -8.73 -3.42 6.74
C SER A 167 -8.69 -2.79 5.36
N SER A 168 -8.62 -1.48 5.30
CA SER A 168 -8.36 -0.81 4.03
C SER A 168 -7.55 0.45 4.20
N TRP A 169 -6.81 0.83 3.16
CA TRP A 169 -6.13 2.10 3.07
C TRP A 169 -6.19 2.69 1.66
N LEU A 170 -6.11 4.00 1.61
CA LEU A 170 -5.85 4.78 0.40
C LEU A 170 -4.46 5.38 0.53
N SER A 171 -3.61 5.17 -0.48
CA SER A 171 -2.29 5.78 -0.57
C SER A 171 -2.13 6.59 -1.85
N GLN A 172 -1.26 7.59 -1.79
CA GLN A 172 -0.72 8.28 -2.96
C GLN A 172 0.62 7.64 -3.32
N SER A 173 0.82 7.34 -4.61
CA SER A 173 2.04 6.71 -5.11
C SER A 173 2.92 7.72 -5.83
N TYR A 174 4.22 7.64 -5.59
CA TYR A 174 5.27 8.33 -6.33
C TYR A 174 6.16 7.29 -7.02
N GLY A 175 6.27 7.36 -8.33
CA GLY A 175 6.88 6.32 -9.12
C GLY A 175 5.92 5.14 -9.34
N GLY A 176 6.46 3.93 -9.51
CA GLY A 176 5.67 2.73 -9.75
C GLY A 176 5.17 2.61 -11.18
N ALA A 177 4.01 1.97 -11.36
CA ALA A 177 3.42 1.71 -12.67
C ALA A 177 2.57 2.90 -13.12
N SER A 178 3.09 3.71 -14.07
CA SER A 178 2.28 4.77 -14.70
C SER A 178 1.13 4.15 -15.52
N PRO A 179 -0.10 4.71 -15.51
CA PRO A 179 -0.49 6.02 -14.97
C PRO A 179 -1.11 5.97 -13.55
N ILE A 180 -0.80 4.97 -12.74
CA ILE A 180 -1.32 4.85 -11.37
C ILE A 180 -0.71 5.95 -10.49
N THR A 181 -1.56 6.75 -9.85
CA THR A 181 -1.15 7.81 -8.92
C THR A 181 -1.57 7.51 -7.49
N HIS A 182 -2.52 6.61 -7.30
CA HIS A 182 -3.03 6.19 -6.00
C HIS A 182 -3.32 4.70 -5.98
N ASN A 183 -3.18 4.09 -4.80
CA ASN A 183 -3.57 2.72 -4.56
C ASN A 183 -4.63 2.66 -3.45
N VAL A 184 -5.65 1.82 -3.67
CA VAL A 184 -6.56 1.37 -2.63
C VAL A 184 -6.24 -0.07 -2.33
N LEU A 185 -5.97 -0.40 -1.07
CA LEU A 185 -5.80 -1.78 -0.64
C LEU A 185 -6.92 -2.14 0.33
N VAL A 186 -7.51 -3.32 0.09
CA VAL A 186 -8.52 -3.91 0.97
C VAL A 186 -8.03 -5.27 1.40
N GLY A 187 -7.97 -5.52 2.70
CA GLY A 187 -7.50 -6.76 3.29
C GLY A 187 -8.60 -7.52 4.03
N ALA A 188 -8.50 -8.84 4.07
CA ALA A 188 -9.35 -9.75 4.83
C ALA A 188 -8.55 -10.97 5.32
N ASP A 189 -9.11 -11.74 6.25
CA ASP A 189 -8.46 -12.93 6.81
C ASP A 189 -8.48 -14.12 5.85
N SER A 190 -9.50 -14.20 4.99
CA SER A 190 -9.65 -15.23 3.97
C SER A 190 -10.01 -14.66 2.60
N TYR A 191 -9.73 -15.44 1.53
CA TYR A 191 -10.09 -15.08 0.17
C TYR A 191 -11.62 -14.99 0.00
N THR A 192 -12.37 -15.91 0.62
CA THR A 192 -13.84 -15.90 0.60
C THR A 192 -14.38 -14.63 1.24
N GLU A 193 -13.90 -14.28 2.44
CA GLU A 193 -14.31 -13.05 3.14
C GLU A 193 -14.01 -11.80 2.30
N LEU A 194 -12.82 -11.75 1.66
CA LEU A 194 -12.44 -10.65 0.78
C LEU A 194 -13.43 -10.51 -0.38
N MET A 195 -13.68 -11.59 -1.11
CA MET A 195 -14.50 -11.53 -2.33
C MET A 195 -15.98 -11.28 -2.02
N GLU A 196 -16.57 -12.00 -1.04
CA GLU A 196 -17.95 -11.76 -0.61
C GLU A 196 -18.14 -10.35 -0.03
N GLY A 197 -17.14 -9.85 0.70
CA GLY A 197 -17.16 -8.50 1.23
C GLY A 197 -17.09 -7.44 0.14
N MET A 198 -16.23 -7.64 -0.86
CA MET A 198 -16.15 -6.76 -2.03
C MET A 198 -17.46 -6.75 -2.83
N ASP A 199 -18.09 -7.91 -3.02
CA ASP A 199 -19.39 -8.00 -3.70
C ASP A 199 -20.46 -7.21 -2.95
N LYS A 200 -20.50 -7.32 -1.60
CA LYS A 200 -21.41 -6.53 -0.76
C LYS A 200 -21.13 -5.04 -0.84
N ILE A 201 -19.85 -4.65 -0.83
CA ILE A 201 -19.46 -3.24 -1.00
C ILE A 201 -19.95 -2.73 -2.35
N TYR A 202 -19.66 -3.44 -3.45
CA TYR A 202 -20.07 -3.04 -4.79
C TYR A 202 -21.58 -2.94 -4.99
N ALA A 203 -22.36 -3.75 -4.26
CA ALA A 203 -23.83 -3.72 -4.27
C ALA A 203 -24.43 -2.66 -3.35
N SER A 204 -23.63 -1.94 -2.53
CA SER A 204 -24.14 -0.98 -1.55
C SER A 204 -24.44 0.39 -2.14
N ASP A 205 -25.41 1.10 -1.55
CA ASP A 205 -25.69 2.50 -1.87
C ASP A 205 -24.48 3.41 -1.61
N ALA A 206 -23.70 3.08 -0.57
CA ALA A 206 -22.47 3.82 -0.25
C ALA A 206 -21.44 3.77 -1.39
N PHE A 207 -21.27 2.62 -2.04
CA PHE A 207 -20.43 2.48 -3.20
C PHE A 207 -20.99 3.17 -4.44
N ALA A 208 -22.30 3.11 -4.67
CA ALA A 208 -22.97 3.84 -5.75
C ALA A 208 -22.75 5.36 -5.61
N ASN A 209 -22.93 5.90 -4.41
CA ASN A 209 -22.65 7.31 -4.10
C ASN A 209 -21.18 7.66 -4.29
N PHE A 210 -20.25 6.78 -3.86
CA PHE A 210 -18.82 6.96 -4.08
C PHE A 210 -18.49 7.05 -5.58
N ILE A 211 -19.05 6.15 -6.39
CA ILE A 211 -18.83 6.17 -7.84
C ILE A 211 -19.33 7.48 -8.44
N GLU A 212 -20.49 7.98 -8.03
CA GLU A 212 -21.02 9.26 -8.51
C GLU A 212 -20.12 10.44 -8.12
N GLU A 213 -19.68 10.49 -6.85
CA GLU A 213 -18.83 11.56 -6.31
C GLU A 213 -17.38 11.50 -6.85
N ALA A 214 -16.79 10.30 -6.94
CA ALA A 214 -15.38 10.10 -7.27
C ALA A 214 -15.08 9.94 -8.77
N ARG A 215 -16.06 9.50 -9.58
CA ARG A 215 -15.89 9.26 -11.02
C ARG A 215 -15.26 10.43 -11.82
N PRO A 216 -15.58 11.70 -11.53
CA PRO A 216 -14.93 12.80 -12.23
C PRO A 216 -13.42 12.93 -11.94
N TYR A 217 -12.95 12.33 -10.86
CA TYR A 217 -11.61 12.52 -10.32
C TYR A 217 -10.75 11.27 -10.33
N GLY A 218 -11.35 10.08 -10.54
CA GLY A 218 -10.63 8.81 -10.45
C GLY A 218 -10.98 7.85 -11.58
N LYS A 219 -9.94 7.21 -12.15
CA LYS A 219 -10.07 6.14 -13.14
C LYS A 219 -9.32 4.91 -12.65
N VAL A 220 -10.01 3.80 -12.47
CA VAL A 220 -9.37 2.51 -12.15
C VAL A 220 -8.52 2.06 -13.34
N ILE A 221 -7.27 1.71 -13.05
CA ILE A 221 -6.26 1.27 -14.03
C ILE A 221 -6.02 -0.23 -13.90
N SER A 222 -5.91 -0.74 -12.65
CA SER A 222 -5.63 -2.16 -12.40
C SER A 222 -6.39 -2.66 -11.18
N ARG A 223 -6.58 -3.98 -11.11
CA ARG A 223 -7.04 -4.70 -9.94
C ARG A 223 -6.26 -5.98 -9.83
N VAL A 224 -5.63 -6.19 -8.68
CA VAL A 224 -4.82 -7.37 -8.39
C VAL A 224 -5.30 -7.94 -7.07
N SER A 225 -5.62 -9.24 -7.04
CA SER A 225 -5.79 -9.95 -5.77
C SER A 225 -4.52 -10.69 -5.41
N SER A 226 -4.16 -10.66 -4.13
CA SER A 226 -2.92 -11.24 -3.65
C SER A 226 -3.08 -11.90 -2.28
N LYS A 227 -2.14 -12.80 -1.97
CA LYS A 227 -2.01 -13.43 -0.66
C LYS A 227 -0.68 -13.02 -0.04
N ARG A 228 -0.70 -12.59 1.21
CA ARG A 228 0.53 -12.40 1.98
C ARG A 228 1.15 -13.76 2.27
N ILE A 229 2.36 -14.00 1.77
CA ILE A 229 3.08 -15.28 1.91
C ILE A 229 4.22 -15.22 2.91
N ALA A 230 4.70 -14.02 3.24
CA ALA A 230 5.70 -13.81 4.28
C ALA A 230 5.60 -12.42 4.91
N THR A 231 6.04 -12.34 6.17
CA THR A 231 6.26 -11.09 6.90
C THR A 231 7.55 -11.23 7.70
N PHE A 232 8.48 -10.29 7.49
CA PHE A 232 9.71 -10.16 8.28
C PHE A 232 9.58 -8.92 9.15
N LYS A 233 9.81 -9.05 10.47
CA LYS A 233 9.69 -7.96 11.46
C LYS A 233 10.97 -7.89 12.30
N LYS A 234 11.35 -6.68 12.70
CA LYS A 234 12.37 -6.40 13.73
C LYS A 234 11.77 -6.43 15.10
#